data_b038a3e77573f52c678df21234acb8ae
#
_entry.id   b038a3e77573f52c678df21234acb8ae
#
_cell.length_a   1.000
_cell.length_b   1.000
_cell.length_c   1.000
_cell.angle_alpha   90.00
_cell.angle_beta   90.00
_cell.angle_gamma   90.00
#
_symmetry.space_group_name_H-M   'P 1'
#
loop_
_entity.id
_entity.type
_entity.pdbx_description
1 polymer ?
#
loop_
_entity_poly.entity_id
_entity_poly.type
_entity_poly.pdbx_seq_one_letter_code
_entity_poly.pdbx_strand_id
1 'polypeptide(L)'
;MAAEPKKIIIDTDPGIDDAMAIFVALQSPEVEVIGLTTIYGNVYTTLATRNALHLLDIAGRTDIPVAEGSHVTITKGTKLRIADFVHGTDGLGNQNFPPPNGKPIEQNAADFLVQQASLYPGKVTVVALGPLTNIALAIQSDPSFAKNIGQIVVLGGAFSVNGNVNPAAEANIFGDPDAADIVFTSGADVLAVGINVTHQVVLTDTDRDELAKSNGKFAKYLDKILGVYFGYHHDAYSTKGVYLHDPTALLAAVDPALITYTEGVVRVQTIGITRGLTLFYNKQKR
;
A
#
# COMPACT_ATOMS: atom_id res chain seq x y z
N MET A 1 -25.02 -3.56 19.91
CA MET A 1 -23.75 -2.86 20.17
C MET A 1 -23.04 -2.78 18.82
N ALA A 2 -22.50 -1.61 18.43
CA ALA A 2 -21.68 -1.53 17.24
C ALA A 2 -20.43 -2.43 17.42
N ALA A 3 -19.98 -3.09 16.34
CA ALA A 3 -18.77 -3.89 16.40
C ALA A 3 -17.56 -3.00 16.74
N GLU A 4 -16.59 -3.54 17.48
CA GLU A 4 -15.33 -2.82 17.75
C GLU A 4 -14.61 -2.57 16.42
N PRO A 5 -14.11 -1.35 16.15
CA PRO A 5 -13.36 -1.06 14.92
C PRO A 5 -12.16 -1.98 14.75
N LYS A 6 -11.93 -2.44 13.53
CA LYS A 6 -10.78 -3.28 13.18
C LYS A 6 -9.50 -2.46 13.29
N LYS A 7 -8.50 -2.92 14.06
CA LYS A 7 -7.18 -2.26 14.14
C LYS A 7 -6.39 -2.49 12.87
N ILE A 8 -5.97 -1.40 12.22
CA ILE A 8 -5.15 -1.49 11.02
C ILE A 8 -3.85 -0.71 11.16
N ILE A 9 -2.80 -1.24 10.55
CA ILE A 9 -1.55 -0.53 10.26
C ILE A 9 -1.45 -0.44 8.74
N ILE A 10 -1.14 0.74 8.22
CA ILE A 10 -0.93 0.94 6.79
C ILE A 10 0.58 1.04 6.54
N ASP A 11 1.13 0.06 5.80
CA ASP A 11 2.51 0.07 5.32
C ASP A 11 2.51 0.67 3.92
N THR A 12 3.13 1.85 3.74
CA THR A 12 2.84 2.75 2.63
C THR A 12 4.09 3.49 2.16
N ASP A 13 4.15 3.85 0.88
CA ASP A 13 5.19 4.69 0.26
C ASP A 13 4.59 5.98 -0.32
N PRO A 14 3.95 6.83 0.51
CA PRO A 14 2.90 7.75 0.12
C PRO A 14 3.11 8.48 -1.19
N GLY A 15 2.39 7.96 -2.20
CA GLY A 15 2.06 8.59 -3.46
C GLY A 15 0.64 9.17 -3.41
N ILE A 16 0.07 9.41 -4.60
CA ILE A 16 -1.23 10.08 -4.73
C ILE A 16 -2.39 9.17 -4.35
N ASP A 17 -2.38 7.92 -4.75
CA ASP A 17 -3.41 6.93 -4.39
C ASP A 17 -3.25 6.42 -2.95
N ASP A 18 -2.02 6.31 -2.41
CA ASP A 18 -1.79 6.13 -0.97
C ASP A 18 -2.45 7.24 -0.15
N ALA A 19 -2.28 8.51 -0.56
CA ALA A 19 -2.90 9.63 0.14
C ALA A 19 -4.43 9.49 0.18
N MET A 20 -5.04 9.03 -0.90
CA MET A 20 -6.47 8.75 -0.96
C MET A 20 -6.84 7.60 -0.03
N ALA A 21 -6.10 6.50 -0.06
CA ALA A 21 -6.32 5.35 0.81
C ALA A 21 -6.23 5.72 2.29
N ILE A 22 -5.19 6.48 2.68
CA ILE A 22 -5.01 6.95 4.06
C ILE A 22 -6.19 7.82 4.50
N PHE A 23 -6.65 8.78 3.67
CA PHE A 23 -7.79 9.61 4.03
C PHE A 23 -9.10 8.81 4.13
N VAL A 24 -9.32 7.83 3.27
CA VAL A 24 -10.48 6.91 3.37
C VAL A 24 -10.41 6.13 4.68
N ALA A 25 -9.25 5.56 5.03
CA ALA A 25 -9.08 4.83 6.29
C ALA A 25 -9.40 5.70 7.52
N LEU A 26 -8.89 6.94 7.54
CA LEU A 26 -9.09 7.88 8.64
C LEU A 26 -10.54 8.39 8.77
N GLN A 27 -11.36 8.22 7.75
CA GLN A 27 -12.78 8.60 7.75
C GLN A 27 -13.73 7.40 7.90
N SER A 28 -13.21 6.17 7.88
CA SER A 28 -13.99 4.94 7.98
C SER A 28 -14.17 4.53 9.43
N PRO A 29 -15.39 4.57 9.98
CA PRO A 29 -15.65 4.20 11.38
C PRO A 29 -15.48 2.71 11.67
N GLU A 30 -15.39 1.88 10.63
CA GLU A 30 -15.17 0.43 10.70
C GLU A 30 -13.75 0.06 11.10
N VAL A 31 -12.80 1.00 10.98
CA VAL A 31 -11.38 0.76 11.24
C VAL A 31 -10.79 1.80 12.20
N GLU A 32 -9.82 1.36 12.98
CA GLU A 32 -8.95 2.18 13.80
C GLU A 32 -7.53 2.12 13.24
N VAL A 33 -7.03 3.21 12.67
CA VAL A 33 -5.64 3.31 12.22
C VAL A 33 -4.75 3.49 13.43
N ILE A 34 -4.00 2.44 13.81
CA ILE A 34 -3.14 2.44 14.99
C ILE A 34 -1.68 2.80 14.68
N GLY A 35 -1.31 2.95 13.42
CA GLY A 35 0.01 3.40 12.98
C GLY A 35 0.18 3.37 11.47
N LEU A 36 1.16 4.14 11.00
CA LEU A 36 1.67 4.04 9.63
C LEU A 36 3.12 3.55 9.69
N THR A 37 3.47 2.65 8.79
CA THR A 37 4.86 2.26 8.53
C THR A 37 5.22 2.69 7.11
N THR A 38 6.45 3.15 6.89
CA THR A 38 6.82 3.71 5.59
C THR A 38 7.90 2.89 4.89
N ILE A 39 7.82 2.86 3.58
CA ILE A 39 8.73 2.11 2.72
C ILE A 39 9.06 2.95 1.47
N TYR A 40 10.06 2.54 0.72
CA TYR A 40 10.36 3.07 -0.63
C TYR A 40 9.41 2.48 -1.67
N GLY A 41 9.26 3.14 -2.80
CA GLY A 41 8.49 2.67 -3.95
C GLY A 41 8.09 3.85 -4.83
N ASN A 42 7.04 4.55 -4.50
CA ASN A 42 6.64 5.80 -5.18
C ASN A 42 7.68 6.89 -4.98
N VAL A 43 8.25 6.95 -3.79
CA VAL A 43 9.35 7.83 -3.38
C VAL A 43 10.37 7.07 -2.53
N TYR A 44 11.52 7.67 -2.22
CA TYR A 44 12.45 7.11 -1.24
C TYR A 44 11.87 7.16 0.17
N THR A 45 12.25 6.21 1.02
CA THR A 45 11.65 6.00 2.36
C THR A 45 11.62 7.26 3.22
N THR A 46 12.68 8.06 3.26
CA THR A 46 12.67 9.32 4.04
C THR A 46 11.60 10.30 3.54
N LEU A 47 11.38 10.36 2.22
CA LEU A 47 10.33 11.20 1.66
C LEU A 47 8.94 10.59 1.90
N ALA A 48 8.82 9.25 1.86
CA ALA A 48 7.60 8.54 2.24
C ALA A 48 7.21 8.84 3.69
N THR A 49 8.18 8.82 4.61
CA THR A 49 7.97 9.20 6.02
C THR A 49 7.50 10.64 6.16
N ARG A 50 8.14 11.58 5.45
CA ARG A 50 7.70 12.99 5.41
C ARG A 50 6.28 13.12 4.89
N ASN A 51 5.95 12.43 3.80
CA ASN A 51 4.61 12.47 3.20
C ASN A 51 3.56 11.88 4.14
N ALA A 52 3.84 10.75 4.79
CA ALA A 52 2.94 10.15 5.78
C ALA A 52 2.61 11.11 6.92
N LEU A 53 3.64 11.74 7.51
CA LEU A 53 3.46 12.76 8.56
C LEU A 53 2.65 13.97 8.05
N HIS A 54 2.93 14.44 6.83
CA HIS A 54 2.18 15.53 6.21
C HIS A 54 0.70 15.18 6.01
N LEU A 55 0.37 13.98 5.55
CA LEU A 55 -1.01 13.53 5.38
C LEU A 55 -1.75 13.45 6.72
N LEU A 56 -1.07 13.02 7.79
CA LEU A 56 -1.61 13.04 9.14
C LEU A 56 -1.83 14.48 9.66
N ASP A 57 -0.92 15.41 9.38
CA ASP A 57 -1.12 16.84 9.69
C ASP A 57 -2.37 17.39 8.98
N ILE A 58 -2.52 17.10 7.68
CA ILE A 58 -3.71 17.47 6.90
C ILE A 58 -4.98 16.84 7.51
N ALA A 59 -4.92 15.59 7.94
CA ALA A 59 -6.06 14.92 8.56
C ALA A 59 -6.38 15.44 9.97
N GLY A 60 -5.42 16.07 10.66
CA GLY A 60 -5.52 16.44 12.08
C GLY A 60 -5.40 15.23 13.01
N ARG A 61 -4.63 14.20 12.56
CA ARG A 61 -4.42 12.93 13.27
C ARG A 61 -2.94 12.72 13.60
N THR A 62 -2.33 13.75 14.16
CA THR A 62 -0.94 13.72 14.64
C THR A 62 -0.71 12.81 15.85
N ASP A 63 -1.78 12.25 16.41
CA ASP A 63 -1.76 11.21 17.43
C ASP A 63 -1.31 9.84 16.91
N ILE A 64 -1.41 9.59 15.59
CA ILE A 64 -1.06 8.32 14.99
C ILE A 64 0.46 8.25 14.78
N PRO A 65 1.14 7.21 15.33
CA PRO A 65 2.58 7.05 15.15
C PRO A 65 2.93 6.71 13.71
N VAL A 66 4.07 7.25 13.25
CA VAL A 66 4.69 6.90 11.97
C VAL A 66 6.05 6.27 12.27
N ALA A 67 6.26 5.02 11.84
CA ALA A 67 7.53 4.32 11.97
C ALA A 67 8.24 4.25 10.61
N GLU A 68 9.45 4.79 10.52
CA GLU A 68 10.25 4.73 9.30
C GLU A 68 10.77 3.31 9.05
N GLY A 69 10.64 2.82 7.82
CA GLY A 69 11.03 1.47 7.45
C GLY A 69 12.32 1.37 6.65
N SER A 70 12.45 0.28 5.90
CA SER A 70 13.67 -0.03 5.17
C SER A 70 13.94 0.96 4.05
N HIS A 71 15.22 1.29 3.86
CA HIS A 71 15.71 2.09 2.74
C HIS A 71 16.25 1.24 1.59
N VAL A 72 16.27 -0.07 1.76
CA VAL A 72 16.85 -1.02 0.79
C VAL A 72 15.98 -2.27 0.74
N THR A 73 16.05 -3.01 -0.37
CA THR A 73 15.43 -4.32 -0.50
C THR A 73 16.01 -5.32 0.51
N ILE A 74 15.31 -6.40 0.76
CA ILE A 74 15.74 -7.42 1.72
C ILE A 74 17.10 -8.02 1.37
N THR A 75 17.41 -8.14 0.09
CA THR A 75 18.71 -8.61 -0.42
C THR A 75 19.79 -7.54 -0.41
N LYS A 76 19.44 -6.26 -0.14
CA LYS A 76 20.33 -5.09 -0.08
C LYS A 76 21.10 -4.77 -1.36
N GLY A 77 20.96 -5.55 -2.41
CA GLY A 77 21.72 -5.40 -3.67
C GLY A 77 20.90 -4.92 -4.86
N THR A 78 19.58 -4.85 -4.72
CA THR A 78 18.69 -4.48 -5.81
C THR A 78 18.56 -2.96 -5.89
N LYS A 79 18.74 -2.42 -7.10
CA LYS A 79 18.46 -1.00 -7.35
C LYS A 79 16.97 -0.73 -7.17
N LEU A 80 16.64 0.27 -6.38
CA LEU A 80 15.26 0.71 -6.18
C LEU A 80 14.69 1.30 -7.47
N ARG A 81 13.45 0.93 -7.79
CA ARG A 81 12.65 1.61 -8.80
C ARG A 81 11.75 2.62 -8.09
N ILE A 82 11.94 3.87 -8.37
CA ILE A 82 11.15 4.97 -7.80
C ILE A 82 10.15 5.44 -8.86
N ALA A 83 8.88 5.56 -8.49
CA ALA A 83 7.78 5.89 -9.39
C ALA A 83 7.46 7.41 -9.41
N ASP A 84 8.48 8.25 -9.36
CA ASP A 84 8.38 9.71 -9.43
C ASP A 84 7.72 10.24 -10.72
N PHE A 85 7.82 9.46 -11.80
CA PHE A 85 7.16 9.75 -13.08
C PHE A 85 5.63 9.53 -13.03
N VAL A 86 5.10 8.81 -12.01
CA VAL A 86 3.66 8.58 -11.79
C VAL A 86 3.09 9.60 -10.81
N HIS A 87 3.77 9.82 -9.69
CA HIS A 87 3.25 10.58 -8.54
C HIS A 87 3.88 11.97 -8.41
N GLY A 88 4.83 12.32 -9.26
CA GLY A 88 5.67 13.51 -9.12
C GLY A 88 6.88 13.26 -8.24
N THR A 89 7.89 14.13 -8.35
CA THR A 89 9.18 13.99 -7.64
C THR A 89 9.05 14.10 -6.12
N ASP A 90 7.99 14.75 -5.64
CA ASP A 90 7.65 14.83 -4.22
C ASP A 90 6.66 13.72 -3.76
N GLY A 91 6.18 12.88 -4.69
CA GLY A 91 5.17 11.86 -4.45
C GLY A 91 3.74 12.38 -4.34
N LEU A 92 3.56 13.70 -4.24
CA LEU A 92 2.28 14.35 -3.99
C LEU A 92 1.96 15.41 -5.08
N GLY A 93 2.15 15.02 -6.35
CA GLY A 93 1.74 15.82 -7.50
C GLY A 93 2.59 17.07 -7.75
N ASN A 94 3.85 17.07 -7.31
CA ASN A 94 4.78 18.20 -7.42
C ASN A 94 4.30 19.50 -6.73
N GLN A 95 3.54 19.35 -5.64
CA GLN A 95 2.99 20.50 -4.91
C GLN A 95 4.00 21.16 -3.97
N ASN A 96 5.10 20.48 -3.65
CA ASN A 96 6.15 20.97 -2.76
C ASN A 96 5.60 21.50 -1.43
N PHE A 97 4.73 20.72 -0.78
CA PHE A 97 4.15 21.08 0.51
C PHE A 97 5.21 21.38 1.58
N PRO A 98 4.90 22.25 2.55
CA PRO A 98 5.83 22.56 3.64
C PRO A 98 6.15 21.28 4.45
N PRO A 99 7.27 21.27 5.18
CA PRO A 99 7.59 20.18 6.09
C PRO A 99 6.48 19.94 7.10
N PRO A 100 6.20 18.66 7.47
CA PRO A 100 5.25 18.35 8.53
C PRO A 100 5.75 18.81 9.89
N ASN A 101 4.82 19.00 10.84
CA ASN A 101 5.15 19.36 12.22
C ASN A 101 5.63 18.16 13.03
N GLY A 102 5.13 16.96 12.71
CA GLY A 102 5.47 15.72 13.40
C GLY A 102 6.85 15.17 13.03
N LYS A 103 7.26 14.15 13.78
CA LYS A 103 8.46 13.36 13.51
C LYS A 103 8.11 11.87 13.60
N PRO A 104 8.82 10.98 12.88
CA PRO A 104 8.65 9.55 13.07
C PRO A 104 9.05 9.16 14.49
N ILE A 105 8.48 8.06 14.99
CA ILE A 105 8.93 7.44 16.24
C ILE A 105 10.33 6.83 16.05
N GLU A 106 11.06 6.61 17.14
CA GLU A 106 12.42 6.04 17.08
C GLU A 106 12.44 4.57 16.64
N GLN A 107 11.35 3.84 16.88
CA GLN A 107 11.20 2.44 16.51
C GLN A 107 11.06 2.32 14.98
N ASN A 108 11.81 1.39 14.39
CA ASN A 108 11.67 1.11 12.96
C ASN A 108 10.37 0.35 12.64
N ALA A 109 9.97 0.34 11.37
CA ALA A 109 8.73 -0.26 10.93
C ALA A 109 8.59 -1.76 11.29
N ALA A 110 9.63 -2.57 11.08
CA ALA A 110 9.57 -4.00 11.36
C ALA A 110 9.33 -4.30 12.85
N ASP A 111 10.07 -3.60 13.72
CA ASP A 111 9.91 -3.75 15.17
C ASP A 111 8.55 -3.24 15.64
N PHE A 112 8.04 -2.14 15.05
CA PHE A 112 6.70 -1.62 15.34
C PHE A 112 5.61 -2.65 14.95
N LEU A 113 5.71 -3.26 13.77
CA LEU A 113 4.78 -4.31 13.31
C LEU A 113 4.76 -5.50 14.27
N VAL A 114 5.93 -6.00 14.66
CA VAL A 114 6.08 -7.11 15.62
C VAL A 114 5.45 -6.75 16.96
N GLN A 115 5.75 -5.55 17.47
CA GLN A 115 5.20 -5.08 18.74
C GLN A 115 3.66 -5.03 18.71
N GLN A 116 3.07 -4.42 17.67
CA GLN A 116 1.62 -4.29 17.59
C GLN A 116 0.92 -5.64 17.43
N ALA A 117 1.47 -6.56 16.62
CA ALA A 117 0.96 -7.92 16.51
C ALA A 117 1.01 -8.68 17.83
N SER A 118 2.05 -8.45 18.66
CA SER A 118 2.19 -9.06 19.97
C SER A 118 1.25 -8.45 21.03
N LEU A 119 0.98 -7.13 20.95
CA LEU A 119 0.06 -6.44 21.86
C LEU A 119 -1.42 -6.82 21.57
N TYR A 120 -1.76 -7.08 20.33
CA TYR A 120 -3.13 -7.38 19.89
C TYR A 120 -3.18 -8.67 19.04
N PRO A 121 -2.87 -9.84 19.61
CA PRO A 121 -2.76 -11.08 18.84
C PRO A 121 -4.06 -11.41 18.07
N GLY A 122 -3.91 -11.63 16.77
CA GLY A 122 -5.02 -11.95 15.86
C GLY A 122 -5.97 -10.79 15.53
N LYS A 123 -5.68 -9.57 16.04
CA LYS A 123 -6.60 -8.43 15.88
C LYS A 123 -6.09 -7.31 14.98
N VAL A 124 -4.83 -7.34 14.58
CA VAL A 124 -4.25 -6.31 13.72
C VAL A 124 -4.24 -6.77 12.28
N THR A 125 -4.75 -5.95 11.39
CA THR A 125 -4.60 -6.12 9.95
C THR A 125 -3.54 -5.15 9.44
N VAL A 126 -2.53 -5.65 8.73
CA VAL A 126 -1.59 -4.80 7.98
C VAL A 126 -2.12 -4.62 6.58
N VAL A 127 -2.29 -3.38 6.15
CA VAL A 127 -2.62 -3.02 4.77
C VAL A 127 -1.35 -2.52 4.10
N ALA A 128 -0.74 -3.39 3.29
CA ALA A 128 0.53 -3.11 2.62
C ALA A 128 0.25 -2.53 1.23
N LEU A 129 0.57 -1.27 1.05
CA LEU A 129 0.35 -0.50 -0.18
C LEU A 129 1.63 -0.33 -1.01
N GLY A 130 2.80 -0.61 -0.43
CA GLY A 130 4.10 -0.57 -1.07
C GLY A 130 4.83 -1.93 -1.14
N PRO A 131 6.12 -1.96 -1.50
CA PRO A 131 6.95 -3.14 -1.47
C PRO A 131 7.00 -3.80 -0.08
N LEU A 132 6.98 -5.12 -0.01
CA LEU A 132 6.73 -5.89 1.21
C LEU A 132 7.94 -6.05 2.14
N THR A 133 8.99 -5.27 1.98
CA THR A 133 10.26 -5.41 2.71
C THR A 133 10.08 -5.29 4.22
N ASN A 134 9.30 -4.31 4.72
CA ASN A 134 9.08 -4.15 6.16
C ASN A 134 8.41 -5.37 6.78
N ILE A 135 7.41 -5.93 6.11
CA ILE A 135 6.65 -7.09 6.58
C ILE A 135 7.53 -8.35 6.56
N ALA A 136 8.33 -8.52 5.49
CA ALA A 136 9.29 -9.63 5.43
C ALA A 136 10.36 -9.54 6.53
N LEU A 137 10.85 -8.34 6.84
CA LEU A 137 11.77 -8.11 7.96
C LEU A 137 11.11 -8.42 9.32
N ALA A 138 9.84 -8.06 9.52
CA ALA A 138 9.08 -8.42 10.72
C ALA A 138 8.95 -9.93 10.87
N ILE A 139 8.64 -10.66 9.79
CA ILE A 139 8.58 -12.13 9.78
C ILE A 139 9.94 -12.77 10.10
N GLN A 140 11.03 -12.20 9.56
CA GLN A 140 12.37 -12.73 9.81
C GLN A 140 12.89 -12.42 11.22
N SER A 141 12.52 -11.27 11.79
CA SER A 141 12.95 -10.86 13.13
C SER A 141 12.21 -11.59 14.24
N ASP A 142 10.93 -11.90 14.05
CA ASP A 142 10.12 -12.65 15.01
C ASP A 142 9.30 -13.75 14.31
N PRO A 143 9.66 -15.04 14.50
CA PRO A 143 8.92 -16.18 13.94
C PRO A 143 7.46 -16.27 14.41
N SER A 144 7.08 -15.59 15.50
CA SER A 144 5.70 -15.57 15.98
C SER A 144 4.83 -14.52 15.27
N PHE A 145 5.43 -13.55 14.58
CA PHE A 145 4.72 -12.46 13.91
C PHE A 145 3.63 -12.98 12.96
N ALA A 146 3.98 -13.92 12.09
CA ALA A 146 3.04 -14.49 11.11
C ALA A 146 1.81 -15.17 11.74
N LYS A 147 1.93 -15.64 13.00
CA LYS A 147 0.82 -16.24 13.76
C LYS A 147 0.03 -15.20 14.56
N ASN A 148 0.69 -14.14 14.99
CA ASN A 148 0.12 -13.11 15.84
C ASN A 148 -0.61 -12.03 15.03
N ILE A 149 -0.21 -11.80 13.79
CA ILE A 149 -0.96 -10.88 12.92
C ILE A 149 -2.31 -11.47 12.54
N GLY A 150 -3.35 -10.64 12.51
CA GLY A 150 -4.69 -11.08 12.12
C GLY A 150 -4.80 -11.35 10.63
N GLN A 151 -4.36 -10.38 9.81
CA GLN A 151 -4.36 -10.50 8.36
C GLN A 151 -3.33 -9.55 7.75
N ILE A 152 -2.80 -9.89 6.59
CA ILE A 152 -2.00 -8.99 5.74
C ILE A 152 -2.76 -8.81 4.43
N VAL A 153 -3.24 -7.60 4.16
CA VAL A 153 -3.85 -7.23 2.88
C VAL A 153 -2.79 -6.56 2.03
N VAL A 154 -2.48 -7.14 0.90
CA VAL A 154 -1.39 -6.71 0.01
C VAL A 154 -1.97 -6.08 -1.24
N LEU A 155 -1.66 -4.82 -1.51
CA LEU A 155 -1.72 -4.31 -2.87
C LEU A 155 -0.51 -4.83 -3.63
N GLY A 156 -0.71 -5.76 -4.53
CA GLY A 156 0.39 -6.31 -5.31
C GLY A 156 0.04 -7.53 -6.12
N GLY A 157 0.78 -7.68 -7.20
CA GLY A 157 0.69 -8.80 -8.10
C GLY A 157 -0.15 -8.56 -9.34
N ALA A 158 0.11 -9.39 -10.34
CA ALA A 158 -0.57 -9.42 -11.62
C ALA A 158 -1.03 -10.86 -11.89
N PHE A 159 -2.25 -11.19 -11.46
CA PHE A 159 -2.77 -12.55 -11.54
C PHE A 159 -3.49 -12.76 -12.87
N SER A 160 -2.88 -13.53 -13.76
CA SER A 160 -3.40 -13.84 -15.11
C SER A 160 -3.59 -12.61 -16.03
N VAL A 161 -2.90 -11.53 -15.73
CA VAL A 161 -2.84 -10.31 -16.54
C VAL A 161 -1.39 -9.84 -16.69
N ASN A 162 -1.12 -8.93 -17.61
CA ASN A 162 0.18 -8.30 -17.70
C ASN A 162 0.46 -7.41 -16.47
N GLY A 163 1.72 -7.35 -16.05
CA GLY A 163 2.17 -6.40 -15.05
C GLY A 163 2.19 -4.95 -15.57
N ASN A 164 2.43 -4.01 -14.66
CA ASN A 164 2.55 -2.58 -14.95
C ASN A 164 4.00 -2.07 -14.94
N VAL A 165 4.97 -2.88 -14.53
CA VAL A 165 6.40 -2.59 -14.70
C VAL A 165 6.93 -3.20 -15.99
N ASN A 166 6.57 -4.43 -16.23
CA ASN A 166 6.85 -5.21 -17.42
C ASN A 166 5.73 -6.27 -17.58
N PRO A 167 5.67 -7.05 -18.65
CA PRO A 167 4.60 -8.03 -18.83
C PRO A 167 4.45 -9.06 -17.70
N ALA A 168 5.47 -9.27 -16.89
CA ALA A 168 5.45 -10.27 -15.81
C ALA A 168 5.09 -9.69 -14.44
N ALA A 169 5.45 -8.42 -14.15
CA ALA A 169 5.53 -7.92 -12.78
C ALA A 169 4.70 -6.67 -12.52
N GLU A 170 3.98 -6.69 -11.39
CA GLU A 170 3.38 -5.54 -10.76
C GLU A 170 4.44 -4.78 -9.93
N ALA A 171 4.24 -3.47 -9.75
CA ALA A 171 5.25 -2.56 -9.21
C ALA A 171 5.72 -2.90 -7.79
N ASN A 172 4.83 -3.17 -6.86
CA ASN A 172 5.16 -3.46 -5.46
C ASN A 172 5.89 -4.80 -5.32
N ILE A 173 5.41 -5.82 -6.05
CA ILE A 173 6.08 -7.11 -6.09
C ILE A 173 7.45 -7.01 -6.77
N PHE A 174 7.56 -6.24 -7.85
CA PHE A 174 8.83 -5.99 -8.51
C PHE A 174 9.83 -5.21 -7.64
N GLY A 175 9.31 -4.34 -6.77
CA GLY A 175 10.10 -3.55 -5.82
C GLY A 175 10.96 -4.40 -4.89
N ASP A 176 10.41 -5.51 -4.38
CA ASP A 176 11.14 -6.52 -3.58
C ASP A 176 10.50 -7.91 -3.71
N PRO A 177 10.76 -8.66 -4.79
CA PRO A 177 10.13 -9.96 -4.98
C PRO A 177 10.61 -11.02 -3.98
N ASP A 178 11.81 -10.89 -3.43
CA ASP A 178 12.31 -11.77 -2.38
C ASP A 178 11.49 -11.57 -1.10
N ALA A 179 11.24 -10.33 -0.70
CA ALA A 179 10.38 -10.01 0.42
C ALA A 179 8.94 -10.49 0.17
N ALA A 180 8.42 -10.30 -1.04
CA ALA A 180 7.07 -10.73 -1.39
C ALA A 180 6.92 -12.26 -1.28
N ASP A 181 7.88 -13.06 -1.78
CA ASP A 181 7.83 -14.52 -1.64
C ASP A 181 7.89 -14.97 -0.16
N ILE A 182 8.68 -14.27 0.67
CA ILE A 182 8.70 -14.52 2.13
C ILE A 182 7.32 -14.27 2.74
N VAL A 183 6.66 -13.17 2.41
CA VAL A 183 5.34 -12.84 2.97
C VAL A 183 4.30 -13.87 2.53
N PHE A 184 4.22 -14.19 1.23
CA PHE A 184 3.25 -15.17 0.71
C PHE A 184 3.48 -16.60 1.22
N THR A 185 4.68 -16.93 1.68
CA THR A 185 5.02 -18.26 2.19
C THR A 185 5.13 -18.31 3.72
N SER A 186 4.85 -17.22 4.41
CA SER A 186 5.02 -17.09 5.86
C SER A 186 4.05 -17.92 6.72
N GLY A 187 2.93 -18.33 6.14
CA GLY A 187 1.83 -19.00 6.86
C GLY A 187 0.85 -18.03 7.53
N ALA A 188 1.04 -16.72 7.38
CA ALA A 188 0.03 -15.71 7.75
C ALA A 188 -1.20 -15.78 6.82
N ASP A 189 -2.33 -15.24 7.28
CA ASP A 189 -3.48 -14.97 6.41
C ASP A 189 -3.18 -13.78 5.51
N VAL A 190 -2.89 -14.04 4.22
CA VAL A 190 -2.52 -13.02 3.24
C VAL A 190 -3.60 -12.91 2.18
N LEU A 191 -4.18 -11.71 2.04
CA LEU A 191 -5.12 -11.35 1.00
C LEU A 191 -4.39 -10.49 -0.05
N ALA A 192 -4.22 -11.01 -1.27
CA ALA A 192 -3.61 -10.27 -2.37
C ALA A 192 -4.67 -9.58 -3.24
N VAL A 193 -4.55 -8.27 -3.40
CA VAL A 193 -5.35 -7.44 -4.30
C VAL A 193 -4.44 -7.01 -5.46
N GLY A 194 -4.48 -7.79 -6.54
CA GLY A 194 -3.65 -7.53 -7.71
C GLY A 194 -4.24 -6.50 -8.67
N ILE A 195 -3.43 -6.08 -9.64
CA ILE A 195 -3.88 -5.12 -10.68
C ILE A 195 -5.00 -5.67 -11.58
N ASN A 196 -5.17 -6.98 -11.65
CA ASN A 196 -6.35 -7.61 -12.28
C ASN A 196 -7.68 -7.18 -11.62
N VAL A 197 -7.66 -6.78 -10.36
CA VAL A 197 -8.80 -6.22 -9.63
C VAL A 197 -8.80 -4.69 -9.71
N THR A 198 -7.68 -4.05 -9.36
CA THR A 198 -7.63 -2.59 -9.24
C THR A 198 -7.82 -1.86 -10.57
N HIS A 199 -7.49 -2.47 -11.71
CA HIS A 199 -7.80 -1.92 -13.03
C HIS A 199 -9.30 -1.86 -13.36
N GLN A 200 -10.15 -2.46 -12.53
CA GLN A 200 -11.61 -2.36 -12.66
C GLN A 200 -12.18 -1.19 -11.85
N VAL A 201 -11.38 -0.58 -10.98
CA VAL A 201 -11.80 0.53 -10.12
C VAL A 201 -11.17 1.82 -10.63
N VAL A 202 -11.98 2.62 -11.31
CA VAL A 202 -11.53 3.81 -12.03
C VAL A 202 -12.19 5.05 -11.45
N LEU A 203 -11.38 6.03 -11.02
CA LEU A 203 -11.83 7.39 -10.77
C LEU A 203 -11.81 8.13 -12.11
N THR A 204 -12.98 8.45 -12.64
CA THR A 204 -13.09 9.06 -13.97
C THR A 204 -12.81 10.56 -13.95
N ASP A 205 -12.59 11.17 -15.13
CA ASP A 205 -12.49 12.62 -15.27
C ASP A 205 -13.73 13.34 -14.68
N THR A 206 -14.92 12.75 -14.88
CA THR A 206 -16.18 13.29 -14.32
C THR A 206 -16.19 13.24 -12.78
N ASP A 207 -15.73 12.13 -12.20
CA ASP A 207 -15.64 12.01 -10.73
C ASP A 207 -14.65 13.04 -10.16
N ARG A 208 -13.54 13.28 -10.85
CA ARG A 208 -12.58 14.33 -10.48
C ARG A 208 -13.21 15.72 -10.53
N ASP A 209 -13.99 16.00 -11.59
CA ASP A 209 -14.70 17.28 -11.71
C ASP A 209 -15.71 17.49 -10.57
N GLU A 210 -16.35 16.42 -10.10
CA GLU A 210 -17.23 16.47 -8.94
C GLU A 210 -16.43 16.67 -7.62
N LEU A 211 -15.30 15.97 -7.47
CA LEU A 211 -14.40 16.16 -6.34
C LEU A 211 -13.93 17.62 -6.24
N ALA A 212 -13.56 18.23 -7.38
CA ALA A 212 -13.12 19.63 -7.46
C ALA A 212 -14.20 20.64 -7.01
N LYS A 213 -15.48 20.32 -7.20
CA LYS A 213 -16.63 21.15 -6.75
C LYS A 213 -16.87 21.02 -5.24
N SER A 214 -16.35 19.99 -4.60
CA SER A 214 -16.55 19.74 -3.19
C SER A 214 -15.83 20.78 -2.33
N ASN A 215 -16.50 21.22 -1.26
CA ASN A 215 -15.91 22.10 -0.24
C ASN A 215 -15.18 21.32 0.87
N GLY A 216 -15.17 20.00 0.80
CA GLY A 216 -14.50 19.14 1.77
C GLY A 216 -12.98 19.37 1.78
N LYS A 217 -12.39 19.33 2.97
CA LYS A 217 -10.94 19.51 3.18
C LYS A 217 -10.11 18.51 2.37
N PHE A 218 -10.47 17.24 2.41
CA PHE A 218 -9.75 16.19 1.69
C PHE A 218 -9.97 16.28 0.17
N ALA A 219 -11.18 16.63 -0.26
CA ALA A 219 -11.47 16.83 -1.68
C ALA A 219 -10.60 17.91 -2.29
N LYS A 220 -10.48 19.07 -1.63
CA LYS A 220 -9.60 20.16 -2.08
C LYS A 220 -8.13 19.80 -2.10
N TYR A 221 -7.69 18.97 -1.17
CA TYR A 221 -6.31 18.48 -1.13
C TYR A 221 -6.06 17.49 -2.29
N LEU A 222 -6.94 16.50 -2.45
CA LEU A 222 -6.83 15.50 -3.50
C LEU A 222 -6.89 16.12 -4.91
N ASP A 223 -7.78 17.09 -5.14
CA ASP A 223 -7.85 17.80 -6.43
C ASP A 223 -6.50 18.42 -6.82
N LYS A 224 -5.77 18.99 -5.86
CA LYS A 224 -4.43 19.57 -6.11
C LYS A 224 -3.41 18.54 -6.56
N ILE A 225 -3.37 17.36 -5.91
CA ILE A 225 -2.34 16.35 -6.17
C ILE A 225 -2.67 15.45 -7.36
N LEU A 226 -3.94 15.26 -7.71
CA LEU A 226 -4.41 14.34 -8.75
C LEU A 226 -3.94 14.71 -10.17
N GLY A 227 -3.58 15.97 -10.42
CA GLY A 227 -3.23 16.42 -11.78
C GLY A 227 -2.14 15.60 -12.48
N VAL A 228 -1.05 15.32 -11.77
CA VAL A 228 0.09 14.52 -12.29
C VAL A 228 -0.35 13.07 -12.54
N TYR A 229 -1.12 12.49 -11.64
CA TYR A 229 -1.60 11.12 -11.70
C TYR A 229 -2.55 10.88 -12.88
N PHE A 230 -3.48 11.81 -13.11
CA PHE A 230 -4.34 11.80 -14.30
C PHE A 230 -3.54 11.93 -15.59
N GLY A 231 -2.59 12.86 -15.66
CA GLY A 231 -1.71 13.02 -16.81
C GLY A 231 -0.99 11.73 -17.17
N TYR A 232 -0.36 11.08 -16.19
CA TYR A 232 0.32 9.80 -16.37
C TYR A 232 -0.62 8.71 -16.91
N HIS A 233 -1.82 8.56 -16.32
CA HIS A 233 -2.77 7.52 -16.73
C HIS A 233 -3.31 7.76 -18.14
N HIS A 234 -3.59 9.01 -18.53
CA HIS A 234 -4.00 9.34 -19.88
C HIS A 234 -2.92 8.95 -20.89
N ASP A 235 -1.66 9.26 -20.60
CA ASP A 235 -0.55 8.99 -21.52
C ASP A 235 -0.19 7.51 -21.59
N ALA A 236 -0.13 6.83 -20.43
CA ALA A 236 0.33 5.45 -20.34
C ALA A 236 -0.74 4.42 -20.73
N TYR A 237 -2.01 4.67 -20.40
CA TYR A 237 -3.08 3.70 -20.56
C TYR A 237 -4.19 4.14 -21.52
N SER A 238 -4.15 5.36 -22.02
CA SER A 238 -5.22 5.96 -22.85
C SER A 238 -6.61 5.87 -22.17
N THR A 239 -6.64 5.94 -20.83
CA THR A 239 -7.87 5.87 -20.05
C THR A 239 -8.47 7.26 -19.84
N LYS A 240 -9.80 7.30 -19.62
CA LYS A 240 -10.51 8.50 -19.17
C LYS A 240 -10.69 8.47 -17.66
N GLY A 241 -9.59 8.46 -16.94
CA GLY A 241 -9.54 8.37 -15.48
C GLY A 241 -8.26 7.74 -14.98
N VAL A 242 -8.22 7.44 -13.70
CA VAL A 242 -7.08 6.81 -13.02
C VAL A 242 -7.51 5.54 -12.30
N TYR A 243 -6.62 4.57 -12.24
CA TYR A 243 -6.83 3.36 -11.44
C TYR A 243 -6.61 3.66 -9.97
N LEU A 244 -7.56 3.22 -9.13
CA LEU A 244 -7.48 3.36 -7.67
C LEU A 244 -6.85 2.10 -7.06
N HIS A 245 -5.52 1.98 -7.12
CA HIS A 245 -4.81 0.80 -6.65
C HIS A 245 -4.94 0.66 -5.12
N ASP A 246 -4.36 1.56 -4.37
CA ASP A 246 -4.29 1.55 -2.92
C ASP A 246 -5.67 1.66 -2.25
N PRO A 247 -6.57 2.55 -2.70
CA PRO A 247 -7.91 2.61 -2.15
C PRO A 247 -8.66 1.28 -2.29
N THR A 248 -8.46 0.53 -3.39
CA THR A 248 -9.11 -0.77 -3.58
C THR A 248 -8.60 -1.81 -2.56
N ALA A 249 -7.29 -1.87 -2.32
CA ALA A 249 -6.72 -2.77 -1.32
C ALA A 249 -7.17 -2.38 0.10
N LEU A 250 -7.21 -1.08 0.41
CA LEU A 250 -7.75 -0.61 1.69
C LEU A 250 -9.21 -1.02 1.87
N LEU A 251 -10.06 -0.81 0.86
CA LEU A 251 -11.48 -1.18 0.93
C LEU A 251 -11.68 -2.68 1.11
N ALA A 252 -10.81 -3.54 0.55
CA ALA A 252 -10.82 -4.97 0.80
C ALA A 252 -10.56 -5.31 2.28
N ALA A 253 -9.75 -4.49 2.98
CA ALA A 253 -9.52 -4.64 4.42
C ALA A 253 -10.68 -4.10 5.26
N VAL A 254 -11.29 -2.98 4.85
CA VAL A 254 -12.40 -2.32 5.57
C VAL A 254 -13.68 -3.13 5.46
N ASP A 255 -14.10 -3.44 4.23
CA ASP A 255 -15.31 -4.21 3.93
C ASP A 255 -15.02 -5.34 2.94
N PRO A 256 -14.70 -6.54 3.45
CA PRO A 256 -14.41 -7.70 2.61
C PRO A 256 -15.58 -8.13 1.69
N ALA A 257 -16.81 -7.69 1.96
CA ALA A 257 -17.97 -8.08 1.16
C ALA A 257 -18.01 -7.40 -0.23
N LEU A 258 -17.19 -6.35 -0.42
CA LEU A 258 -17.09 -5.62 -1.69
C LEU A 258 -16.40 -6.43 -2.79
N ILE A 259 -15.65 -7.47 -2.44
CA ILE A 259 -14.79 -8.23 -3.36
C ILE A 259 -15.05 -9.74 -3.20
N THR A 260 -14.95 -10.48 -4.30
CA THR A 260 -14.97 -11.95 -4.27
C THR A 260 -13.54 -12.49 -4.25
N TYR A 261 -13.33 -13.57 -3.52
CA TYR A 261 -12.01 -14.13 -3.27
C TYR A 261 -11.87 -15.54 -3.84
N THR A 262 -10.66 -15.90 -4.22
CA THR A 262 -10.28 -17.27 -4.57
C THR A 262 -9.10 -17.70 -3.71
N GLU A 263 -9.25 -18.80 -2.98
CA GLU A 263 -8.18 -19.36 -2.16
C GLU A 263 -7.14 -20.10 -3.01
N GLY A 264 -5.89 -20.01 -2.61
CA GLY A 264 -4.79 -20.71 -3.26
C GLY A 264 -3.44 -20.37 -2.68
N VAL A 265 -2.40 -20.79 -3.36
CA VAL A 265 -1.00 -20.53 -3.00
C VAL A 265 -0.43 -19.53 -3.99
N VAL A 266 0.25 -18.51 -3.47
CA VAL A 266 0.99 -17.53 -4.28
C VAL A 266 2.49 -17.76 -4.07
N ARG A 267 3.22 -17.78 -5.17
CA ARG A 267 4.67 -17.74 -5.19
C ARG A 267 5.15 -16.62 -6.09
N VAL A 268 6.32 -16.08 -5.80
CA VAL A 268 6.90 -14.98 -6.56
C VAL A 268 8.22 -15.42 -7.19
N GLN A 269 8.38 -15.10 -8.47
CA GLN A 269 9.65 -15.35 -9.17
C GLN A 269 10.67 -14.27 -8.78
N THR A 270 11.74 -14.68 -8.10
CA THR A 270 12.72 -13.74 -7.54
C THR A 270 13.87 -13.40 -8.47
N ILE A 271 14.12 -14.22 -9.49
CA ILE A 271 15.27 -14.08 -10.42
C ILE A 271 14.86 -14.26 -11.88
N GLY A 272 15.73 -13.85 -12.78
CA GLY A 272 15.58 -14.08 -14.23
C GLY A 272 14.66 -13.04 -14.91
N ILE A 273 14.30 -13.32 -16.15
CA ILE A 273 13.53 -12.42 -17.02
C ILE A 273 12.11 -12.18 -16.50
N THR A 274 11.57 -13.09 -15.71
CA THR A 274 10.24 -13.01 -15.11
C THR A 274 10.28 -12.60 -13.62
N ARG A 275 11.37 -11.97 -13.18
CA ARG A 275 11.48 -11.46 -11.80
C ARG A 275 10.27 -10.58 -11.44
N GLY A 276 9.60 -10.88 -10.34
CA GLY A 276 8.39 -10.21 -9.87
C GLY A 276 7.08 -10.82 -10.40
N LEU A 277 7.13 -11.88 -11.21
CA LEU A 277 5.93 -12.60 -11.61
C LEU A 277 5.29 -13.27 -10.40
N THR A 278 3.99 -13.05 -10.23
CA THR A 278 3.16 -13.74 -9.24
C THR A 278 2.51 -14.97 -9.85
N LEU A 279 2.80 -16.12 -9.27
CA LEU A 279 2.25 -17.41 -9.67
C LEU A 279 1.15 -17.82 -8.69
N PHE A 280 -0.07 -17.97 -9.19
CA PHE A 280 -1.20 -18.39 -8.39
C PHE A 280 -1.61 -19.83 -8.70
N TYR A 281 -1.75 -20.65 -7.67
CA TYR A 281 -2.19 -22.03 -7.77
C TYR A 281 -3.35 -22.30 -6.81
N ASN A 282 -4.54 -22.55 -7.35
CA ASN A 282 -5.79 -22.70 -6.62
C ASN A 282 -6.24 -24.17 -6.42
N LYS A 283 -5.36 -25.15 -6.63
CA LYS A 283 -5.65 -26.60 -6.51
C LYS A 283 -6.88 -27.07 -7.31
N GLN A 284 -7.29 -26.40 -8.37
CA GLN A 284 -8.33 -26.95 -9.23
C GLN A 284 -7.84 -28.28 -9.78
N LYS A 285 -8.50 -29.36 -9.40
CA LYS A 285 -8.30 -30.67 -10.02
C LYS A 285 -8.79 -30.56 -11.46
N ARG A 286 -7.90 -30.82 -12.40
CA ARG A 286 -8.26 -31.02 -13.80
C ARG A 286 -8.92 -32.38 -13.99
#